data_fdda17071af98d00624e9fdd6693db4b
#
_entry.id   fdda17071af98d00624e9fdd6693db4b
#
_cell.length_a   1.000
_cell.length_b   1.000
_cell.length_c   1.000
_cell.angle_alpha   90.00
_cell.angle_beta   90.00
_cell.angle_gamma   90.00
#
_symmetry.space_group_name_H-M   'P 1'
#
loop_
_entity.id
_entity.type
_entity.pdbx_description
1 polymer ?
#
loop_
_entity_poly.entity_id
_entity_poly.type
_entity_poly.pdbx_seq_one_letter_code
_entity_poly.pdbx_strand_id
1 'polypeptide(L)'
;RTLGEGMGFSSMGVGGVEAATRKVRVCTDTLTVAGYKLANVCCIATDNPTSRIGTGLLAYGDITIDYIHNTFAFSPHTDTTPNLYQPDWDVVLTVTPDGWLRAGIVWDKRLAIHSGDRIVEVNGHRFDNKLDMREATTKAFAPLSGNKAVIKFINKKGKEQKVVIKRR
;
A
#
# COMPACT_ATOMS: atom_id res chain seq x y z
N ARG A 1 -15.28 7.66 -4.84
CA ARG A 1 -15.50 8.08 -3.42
C ARG A 1 -14.21 8.16 -2.65
N THR A 2 -14.10 9.05 -1.68
CA THR A 2 -12.97 9.09 -0.74
C THR A 2 -13.19 8.07 0.38
N LEU A 3 -12.17 7.23 0.64
CA LEU A 3 -12.18 6.20 1.68
C LEU A 3 -11.43 6.64 2.94
N GLY A 4 -10.45 7.53 2.80
CA GLY A 4 -9.66 8.01 3.93
C GLY A 4 -8.60 9.02 3.51
N GLU A 5 -8.07 9.71 4.51
CA GLU A 5 -6.96 10.64 4.38
C GLU A 5 -5.94 10.36 5.47
N GLY A 6 -4.67 10.30 5.11
CA GLY A 6 -3.58 10.02 6.02
C GLY A 6 -2.33 10.83 5.69
N MET A 7 -1.40 10.86 6.63
CA MET A 7 -0.05 11.39 6.44
C MET A 7 0.94 10.24 6.43
N GLY A 8 1.90 10.28 5.53
CA GLY A 8 2.96 9.29 5.51
C GLY A 8 3.62 9.09 4.16
N PHE A 9 4.34 7.98 4.06
CA PHE A 9 5.05 7.52 2.88
C PHE A 9 4.60 6.10 2.54
N SER A 10 4.46 5.78 1.26
CA SER A 10 4.00 4.47 0.77
C SER A 10 4.97 3.85 -0.22
N SER A 11 5.89 4.62 -0.74
CA SER A 11 6.84 4.14 -1.75
C SER A 11 8.29 4.31 -1.30
N MET A 12 9.10 3.39 -1.77
CA MET A 12 10.54 3.40 -1.63
C MET A 12 11.14 3.01 -2.98
N GLY A 13 12.18 3.70 -3.36
CA GLY A 13 12.92 3.45 -4.59
C GLY A 13 14.43 3.47 -4.36
N VAL A 14 15.20 3.42 -5.44
CA VAL A 14 16.66 3.48 -5.40
C VAL A 14 17.18 4.75 -4.69
N GLY A 15 16.40 5.86 -4.76
CA GLY A 15 16.71 7.11 -4.07
C GLY A 15 16.28 7.19 -2.60
N GLY A 16 15.75 6.11 -2.03
CA GLY A 16 15.30 6.08 -0.64
C GLY A 16 13.76 6.11 -0.49
N VAL A 17 13.31 6.53 0.69
CA VAL A 17 11.89 6.67 1.02
C VAL A 17 11.40 8.04 0.58
N GLU A 18 10.20 8.09 -0.01
CA GLU A 18 9.56 9.38 -0.31
C GLU A 18 9.33 10.21 0.97
N ALA A 19 9.29 11.52 0.84
CA ALA A 19 8.92 12.39 1.95
C ALA A 19 7.49 12.06 2.43
N ALA A 20 7.26 12.14 3.74
CA ALA A 20 5.93 11.98 4.29
C ALA A 20 5.04 13.13 3.83
N THR A 21 4.02 12.82 3.04
CA THR A 21 3.08 13.79 2.48
C THR A 21 1.64 13.38 2.80
N ARG A 22 0.71 14.29 2.55
CA ARG A 22 -0.71 13.97 2.58
C ARG A 22 -1.04 12.96 1.49
N LYS A 23 -1.75 11.92 1.84
CA LYS A 23 -2.24 10.89 0.94
C LYS A 23 -3.76 10.80 1.08
N VAL A 24 -4.46 10.63 -0.03
CA VAL A 24 -5.90 10.44 -0.04
C VAL A 24 -6.20 9.09 -0.68
N ARG A 25 -6.91 8.25 0.03
CA ARG A 25 -7.37 6.96 -0.49
C ARG A 25 -8.72 7.16 -1.16
N VAL A 26 -8.79 6.85 -2.44
CA VAL A 26 -9.98 7.01 -3.27
C VAL A 26 -10.34 5.71 -3.95
N CYS A 27 -11.62 5.50 -4.19
CA CYS A 27 -12.12 4.43 -5.04
C CYS A 27 -12.97 5.03 -6.16
N THR A 28 -12.71 4.63 -7.40
CA THR A 28 -13.59 4.92 -8.53
C THR A 28 -14.46 3.69 -8.83
N ASP A 29 -15.70 3.93 -9.22
CA ASP A 29 -16.64 2.84 -9.52
C ASP A 29 -16.20 2.07 -10.77
N THR A 30 -15.59 2.77 -11.73
CA THR A 30 -15.09 2.17 -12.96
C THR A 30 -13.80 2.87 -13.42
N LEU A 31 -12.82 2.08 -13.81
CA LEU A 31 -11.65 2.51 -14.58
C LEU A 31 -11.66 1.77 -15.91
N THR A 32 -11.48 2.49 -17.01
CA THR A 32 -11.37 1.88 -18.34
C THR A 32 -9.93 1.97 -18.83
N VAL A 33 -9.36 0.84 -19.23
CA VAL A 33 -8.00 0.73 -19.78
C VAL A 33 -8.11 0.09 -21.18
N ALA A 34 -7.79 0.86 -22.23
CA ALA A 34 -7.91 0.41 -23.63
C ALA A 34 -9.25 -0.28 -23.94
N GLY A 35 -10.36 0.28 -23.44
CA GLY A 35 -11.70 -0.26 -23.62
C GLY A 35 -12.15 -1.30 -22.58
N TYR A 36 -11.24 -1.93 -21.85
CA TYR A 36 -11.57 -2.89 -20.80
C TYR A 36 -11.94 -2.22 -19.49
N LYS A 37 -13.04 -2.64 -18.87
CA LYS A 37 -13.59 -2.05 -17.65
C LYS A 37 -13.15 -2.83 -16.42
N LEU A 38 -12.69 -2.08 -15.40
CA LEU A 38 -12.33 -2.57 -14.07
C LEU A 38 -13.25 -1.88 -13.06
N ALA A 39 -13.98 -2.64 -12.24
CA ALA A 39 -14.89 -2.07 -11.27
C ALA A 39 -14.23 -1.86 -9.90
N ASN A 40 -14.67 -0.82 -9.18
CA ASN A 40 -14.25 -0.49 -7.82
C ASN A 40 -12.72 -0.41 -7.63
N VAL A 41 -12.05 0.29 -8.52
CA VAL A 41 -10.59 0.47 -8.46
C VAL A 41 -10.22 1.45 -7.36
N CYS A 42 -9.54 0.97 -6.33
CA CYS A 42 -9.06 1.79 -5.24
C CYS A 42 -7.58 2.14 -5.42
N CYS A 43 -7.23 3.39 -5.21
CA CYS A 43 -5.87 3.91 -5.35
C CYS A 43 -5.55 4.95 -4.29
N ILE A 44 -4.27 5.30 -4.20
CA ILE A 44 -3.78 6.39 -3.37
C ILE A 44 -3.51 7.58 -4.27
N ALA A 45 -4.26 8.66 -4.08
CA ALA A 45 -3.98 9.94 -4.71
C ALA A 45 -2.87 10.67 -3.93
N THR A 46 -1.92 11.21 -4.66
CA THR A 46 -0.78 11.96 -4.15
C THR A 46 -0.68 13.27 -4.91
N ASP A 47 0.17 14.19 -4.45
CA ASP A 47 0.46 15.44 -5.14
C ASP A 47 1.34 15.25 -6.40
N ASN A 48 1.73 14.01 -6.72
CA ASN A 48 2.49 13.72 -7.93
C ASN A 48 1.56 13.82 -9.15
N PRO A 49 1.91 14.61 -10.18
CA PRO A 49 1.08 14.79 -11.37
C PRO A 49 1.01 13.54 -12.26
N THR A 50 1.85 12.54 -12.03
CA THR A 50 1.90 11.32 -12.84
C THR A 50 1.05 10.21 -12.25
N SER A 51 0.02 9.80 -12.98
CA SER A 51 -0.75 8.59 -12.64
C SER A 51 0.02 7.34 -13.06
N ARG A 52 -0.09 6.27 -12.26
CA ARG A 52 0.59 4.99 -12.53
C ARG A 52 -0.40 3.84 -12.37
N ILE A 53 -0.36 2.91 -13.31
CA ILE A 53 -1.03 1.62 -13.21
C ILE A 53 0.06 0.58 -12.92
N GLY A 54 -0.12 -0.20 -11.87
CA GLY A 54 0.86 -1.23 -11.49
C GLY A 54 0.71 -2.52 -12.30
N THR A 55 1.69 -3.40 -12.16
CA THR A 55 1.73 -4.72 -12.82
C THR A 55 0.57 -5.64 -12.43
N GLY A 56 -0.20 -5.32 -11.40
CA GLY A 56 -1.44 -6.02 -11.05
C GLY A 56 -2.46 -6.08 -12.19
N LEU A 57 -2.38 -5.17 -13.18
CA LEU A 57 -3.21 -5.20 -14.38
C LEU A 57 -2.97 -6.48 -15.21
N LEU A 58 -1.75 -7.02 -15.20
CA LEU A 58 -1.38 -8.25 -15.93
C LEU A 58 -2.13 -9.51 -15.45
N ALA A 59 -2.72 -9.48 -14.26
CA ALA A 59 -3.58 -10.57 -13.80
C ALA A 59 -4.89 -10.67 -14.60
N TYR A 60 -5.25 -9.63 -15.35
CA TYR A 60 -6.53 -9.53 -16.07
C TYR A 60 -6.38 -9.54 -17.59
N GLY A 61 -5.16 -9.44 -18.11
CA GLY A 61 -4.91 -9.41 -19.54
C GLY A 61 -3.46 -9.15 -19.90
N ASP A 62 -3.18 -9.23 -21.18
CA ASP A 62 -1.87 -8.96 -21.74
C ASP A 62 -1.75 -7.51 -22.19
N ILE A 63 -0.58 -6.92 -21.98
CA ILE A 63 -0.25 -5.56 -22.41
C ILE A 63 0.70 -5.64 -23.60
N THR A 64 0.34 -4.97 -24.69
CA THR A 64 1.21 -4.74 -25.84
C THR A 64 1.56 -3.26 -25.91
N ILE A 65 2.86 -2.96 -25.95
CA ILE A 65 3.38 -1.59 -26.15
C ILE A 65 4.19 -1.60 -27.45
N ASP A 66 3.72 -0.86 -28.44
CA ASP A 66 4.43 -0.66 -29.71
C ASP A 66 5.06 0.74 -29.70
N TYR A 67 6.36 0.79 -29.49
CA TYR A 67 7.12 2.04 -29.46
C TYR A 67 7.34 2.65 -30.86
N ILE A 68 7.19 1.85 -31.91
CA ILE A 68 7.34 2.33 -33.30
C ILE A 68 6.11 3.16 -33.70
N HIS A 69 4.91 2.63 -33.41
CA HIS A 69 3.66 3.28 -33.74
C HIS A 69 3.03 4.06 -32.59
N ASN A 70 3.70 4.11 -31.43
CA ASN A 70 3.23 4.77 -30.19
C ASN A 70 1.84 4.27 -29.77
N THR A 71 1.60 2.97 -29.86
CA THR A 71 0.32 2.37 -29.48
C THR A 71 0.42 1.55 -28.20
N PHE A 72 -0.67 1.57 -27.45
CA PHE A 72 -0.87 0.73 -26.27
C PHE A 72 -2.14 -0.08 -26.48
N ALA A 73 -2.05 -1.40 -26.33
CA ALA A 73 -3.19 -2.30 -26.39
C ALA A 73 -3.26 -3.15 -25.13
N PHE A 74 -4.48 -3.46 -24.73
CA PHE A 74 -4.77 -4.38 -23.62
C PHE A 74 -5.71 -5.48 -24.15
N SER A 75 -5.27 -6.73 -24.05
CA SER A 75 -6.02 -7.91 -24.45
C SER A 75 -6.50 -8.64 -23.21
N PRO A 76 -7.77 -8.52 -22.80
CA PRO A 76 -8.26 -9.13 -21.57
C PRO A 76 -8.31 -10.66 -21.69
N HIS A 77 -8.03 -11.36 -20.58
CA HIS A 77 -8.16 -12.82 -20.50
C HIS A 77 -9.62 -13.27 -20.48
N THR A 78 -10.54 -12.38 -20.07
CA THR A 78 -11.99 -12.64 -20.05
C THR A 78 -12.76 -11.37 -20.37
N ASP A 79 -14.00 -11.52 -20.86
CA ASP A 79 -14.90 -10.38 -21.13
C ASP A 79 -15.62 -9.86 -19.89
N THR A 80 -15.35 -10.44 -18.72
CA THR A 80 -16.00 -10.02 -17.47
C THR A 80 -15.32 -8.81 -16.87
N THR A 81 -16.10 -7.89 -16.29
CA THR A 81 -15.58 -6.76 -15.52
C THR A 81 -15.21 -7.21 -14.10
N PRO A 82 -13.93 -7.34 -13.75
CA PRO A 82 -13.54 -7.76 -12.41
C PRO A 82 -13.81 -6.66 -11.38
N ASN A 83 -14.23 -7.05 -10.19
CA ASN A 83 -14.35 -6.16 -9.05
C ASN A 83 -13.04 -6.12 -8.27
N LEU A 84 -12.37 -4.97 -8.26
CA LEU A 84 -11.06 -4.78 -7.64
C LEU A 84 -11.11 -4.19 -6.23
N TYR A 85 -12.31 -4.06 -5.65
CA TYR A 85 -12.39 -3.59 -4.27
C TYR A 85 -11.75 -4.59 -3.32
N GLN A 86 -10.74 -4.13 -2.60
CA GLN A 86 -10.15 -4.87 -1.49
C GLN A 86 -10.08 -3.96 -0.26
N PRO A 87 -10.62 -4.43 0.88
CA PRO A 87 -10.41 -3.73 2.13
C PRO A 87 -8.92 -3.69 2.48
N ASP A 88 -8.49 -2.59 3.05
CA ASP A 88 -7.08 -2.38 3.38
C ASP A 88 -6.90 -1.97 4.86
N TRP A 89 -5.69 -2.07 5.37
CA TRP A 89 -5.39 -1.81 6.76
C TRP A 89 -5.41 -0.32 7.11
N ASP A 90 -5.81 0.02 8.35
CA ASP A 90 -5.75 1.39 8.89
C ASP A 90 -4.32 1.96 8.91
N VAL A 91 -3.31 1.09 8.85
CA VAL A 91 -1.88 1.44 8.81
C VAL A 91 -1.17 0.65 7.72
N VAL A 92 -0.50 1.34 6.83
CA VAL A 92 0.39 0.73 5.83
C VAL A 92 1.74 0.48 6.49
N LEU A 93 2.22 -0.76 6.44
CA LEU A 93 3.55 -1.12 6.93
C LEU A 93 4.57 -0.95 5.80
N THR A 94 5.74 -0.40 6.12
CA THR A 94 6.80 -0.15 5.13
C THR A 94 8.15 -0.45 5.76
N VAL A 95 9.02 -1.16 5.05
CA VAL A 95 10.43 -1.30 5.45
C VAL A 95 11.20 -0.11 4.90
N THR A 96 11.95 0.57 5.74
CA THR A 96 12.76 1.73 5.38
C THR A 96 14.19 1.32 5.01
N PRO A 97 14.99 2.17 4.33
CA PRO A 97 16.35 1.81 3.88
C PRO A 97 17.30 1.38 5.00
N ASP A 98 17.03 1.81 6.24
CA ASP A 98 17.74 1.35 7.43
C ASP A 98 17.38 -0.08 7.85
N GLY A 99 16.46 -0.73 7.12
CA GLY A 99 16.02 -2.11 7.33
C GLY A 99 14.92 -2.27 8.38
N TRP A 100 14.44 -1.20 9.00
CA TRP A 100 13.40 -1.31 10.02
C TRP A 100 12.00 -1.27 9.43
N LEU A 101 11.12 -2.09 9.98
CA LEU A 101 9.68 -2.03 9.71
C LEU A 101 9.10 -0.81 10.42
N ARG A 102 8.40 0.04 9.67
CA ARG A 102 7.79 1.27 10.19
C ARG A 102 6.34 1.41 9.75
N ALA A 103 5.58 2.22 10.47
CA ALA A 103 4.31 2.72 10.00
C ALA A 103 4.56 3.70 8.85
N GLY A 104 4.17 3.35 7.64
CA GLY A 104 4.27 4.20 6.45
C GLY A 104 3.15 5.25 6.45
N ILE A 105 1.93 4.84 6.08
CA ILE A 105 0.75 5.71 6.12
C ILE A 105 -0.15 5.28 7.28
N VAL A 106 -0.68 6.24 8.03
CA VAL A 106 -1.70 6.02 9.04
C VAL A 106 -2.99 6.69 8.57
N TRP A 107 -4.01 5.89 8.26
CA TRP A 107 -5.29 6.36 7.74
C TRP A 107 -6.27 6.79 8.84
N ASP A 108 -6.25 6.13 9.99
CA ASP A 108 -7.09 6.50 11.14
C ASP A 108 -6.30 7.37 12.12
N LYS A 109 -6.54 8.68 12.08
CA LYS A 109 -5.87 9.69 12.93
C LYS A 109 -6.11 9.52 14.43
N ARG A 110 -7.07 8.64 14.83
CA ARG A 110 -7.38 8.35 16.25
C ARG A 110 -6.45 7.30 16.84
N LEU A 111 -5.67 6.62 16.01
CA LEU A 111 -4.70 5.64 16.48
C LEU A 111 -3.51 6.33 17.16
N ALA A 112 -2.97 5.70 18.20
CA ALA A 112 -1.80 6.20 18.89
C ALA A 112 -0.49 6.11 18.08
N ILE A 113 -0.48 5.32 17.00
CA ILE A 113 0.65 5.15 16.10
C ILE A 113 0.69 6.26 15.04
N HIS A 114 1.89 6.69 14.68
CA HIS A 114 2.12 7.75 13.70
C HIS A 114 3.09 7.28 12.62
N SER A 115 3.03 7.93 11.45
CA SER A 115 3.99 7.66 10.36
C SER A 115 5.43 7.82 10.83
N GLY A 116 6.25 6.82 10.51
CA GLY A 116 7.65 6.71 10.92
C GLY A 116 7.89 5.95 12.23
N ASP A 117 6.86 5.67 13.04
CA ASP A 117 7.02 4.86 14.24
C ASP A 117 7.51 3.45 13.88
N ARG A 118 8.47 2.93 14.65
CA ARG A 118 9.08 1.62 14.40
C ARG A 118 8.18 0.50 14.91
N ILE A 119 7.83 -0.42 14.03
CA ILE A 119 7.08 -1.63 14.38
C ILE A 119 8.04 -2.67 14.94
N VAL A 120 7.73 -3.23 16.11
CA VAL A 120 8.54 -4.26 16.76
C VAL A 120 7.82 -5.60 16.87
N GLU A 121 6.50 -5.60 16.72
CA GLU A 121 5.71 -6.84 16.75
C GLU A 121 4.39 -6.66 16.00
N VAL A 122 3.97 -7.69 15.26
CA VAL A 122 2.64 -7.79 14.63
C VAL A 122 2.05 -9.15 14.97
N ASN A 123 0.90 -9.18 15.65
CA ASN A 123 0.21 -10.41 16.07
C ASN A 123 1.11 -11.44 16.79
N GLY A 124 2.03 -10.98 17.65
CA GLY A 124 2.99 -11.82 18.36
C GLY A 124 4.26 -12.15 17.57
N HIS A 125 4.30 -11.86 16.27
CA HIS A 125 5.53 -12.01 15.48
C HIS A 125 6.45 -10.81 15.66
N ARG A 126 7.65 -11.03 16.22
CA ARG A 126 8.62 -9.96 16.52
C ARG A 126 9.51 -9.63 15.34
N PHE A 127 9.86 -8.36 15.23
CA PHE A 127 10.78 -7.77 14.24
C PHE A 127 11.99 -7.15 14.94
N ASP A 128 12.78 -8.00 15.57
CA ASP A 128 13.95 -7.56 16.34
C ASP A 128 15.17 -7.28 15.46
N ASN A 129 15.19 -7.81 14.25
CA ASN A 129 16.28 -7.65 13.29
C ASN A 129 15.85 -6.76 12.11
N LYS A 130 16.85 -6.19 11.45
CA LYS A 130 16.65 -5.51 10.18
C LYS A 130 16.15 -6.50 9.12
N LEU A 131 15.17 -6.08 8.34
CA LEU A 131 14.63 -6.85 7.23
C LEU A 131 15.41 -6.53 5.96
N ASP A 132 15.72 -7.56 5.18
CA ASP A 132 16.18 -7.38 3.80
C ASP A 132 14.98 -6.88 2.95
N MET A 133 15.24 -6.02 2.01
CA MET A 133 14.25 -5.50 1.07
C MET A 133 13.51 -6.59 0.31
N ARG A 134 14.18 -7.71 -0.02
CA ARG A 134 13.57 -8.86 -0.69
C ARG A 134 12.62 -9.62 0.21
N GLU A 135 12.89 -9.63 1.51
CA GLU A 135 12.07 -10.29 2.53
C GLU A 135 10.96 -9.38 3.05
N ALA A 136 11.09 -8.06 2.84
CA ALA A 136 10.20 -7.04 3.37
C ALA A 136 8.74 -7.28 2.99
N THR A 137 8.48 -7.64 1.73
CA THR A 137 7.12 -7.87 1.23
C THR A 137 6.49 -9.14 1.79
N THR A 138 7.26 -10.19 1.99
CA THR A 138 6.74 -11.47 2.51
C THR A 138 6.71 -11.50 4.03
N LYS A 139 7.80 -11.14 4.70
CA LYS A 139 7.90 -11.23 6.17
C LYS A 139 7.11 -10.14 6.90
N ALA A 140 7.06 -8.92 6.37
CA ALA A 140 6.36 -7.81 7.03
C ALA A 140 4.84 -7.97 7.00
N PHE A 141 4.28 -8.56 5.93
CA PHE A 141 2.84 -8.68 5.74
C PHE A 141 2.27 -10.05 6.14
N ALA A 142 3.09 -11.10 6.20
CA ALA A 142 2.64 -12.44 6.57
C ALA A 142 1.87 -12.51 7.91
N PRO A 143 2.24 -11.73 8.96
CA PRO A 143 1.48 -11.73 10.22
C PRO A 143 0.16 -10.97 10.15
N LEU A 144 -0.12 -10.22 9.07
CA LEU A 144 -1.36 -9.46 8.88
C LEU A 144 -2.46 -10.38 8.32
N SER A 145 -3.04 -11.22 9.15
CA SER A 145 -4.15 -12.11 8.80
C SER A 145 -5.48 -11.61 9.39
N GLY A 146 -6.58 -11.92 8.71
CA GLY A 146 -7.93 -11.53 9.16
C GLY A 146 -8.24 -10.04 9.01
N ASN A 147 -9.15 -9.52 9.85
CA ASN A 147 -9.65 -8.14 9.78
C ASN A 147 -9.14 -7.25 10.92
N LYS A 148 -8.35 -7.79 11.84
CA LYS A 148 -7.74 -7.06 12.96
C LYS A 148 -6.34 -7.58 13.20
N ALA A 149 -5.42 -6.67 13.52
CA ALA A 149 -4.08 -7.03 13.94
C ALA A 149 -3.65 -6.17 15.14
N VAL A 150 -2.83 -6.77 15.98
CA VAL A 150 -2.23 -6.11 17.13
C VAL A 150 -0.80 -5.74 16.78
N ILE A 151 -0.47 -4.46 16.86
CA ILE A 151 0.87 -3.94 16.59
C ILE A 151 1.48 -3.41 17.89
N LYS A 152 2.72 -3.82 18.20
CA LYS A 152 3.58 -3.11 19.14
C LYS A 152 4.58 -2.27 18.36
N PHE A 153 4.79 -1.06 18.81
CA PHE A 153 5.64 -0.10 18.11
C PHE A 153 6.39 0.78 19.11
N ILE A 154 7.52 1.30 18.69
CA ILE A 154 8.31 2.30 19.42
C ILE A 154 8.05 3.65 18.75
N ASN A 155 7.50 4.57 19.53
CA ASN A 155 7.22 5.91 19.05
C ASN A 155 8.50 6.78 19.00
N LYS A 156 8.38 8.00 18.45
CA LYS A 156 9.51 8.96 18.32
C LYS A 156 10.17 9.33 19.65
N LYS A 157 9.50 9.10 20.79
CA LYS A 157 10.06 9.34 22.15
C LYS A 157 10.75 8.10 22.72
N GLY A 158 10.91 7.02 21.93
CA GLY A 158 11.51 5.77 22.38
C GLY A 158 10.60 4.90 23.28
N LYS A 159 9.32 5.24 23.44
CA LYS A 159 8.40 4.49 24.28
C LYS A 159 7.70 3.40 23.47
N GLU A 160 7.73 2.17 23.97
CA GLU A 160 6.97 1.06 23.41
C GLU A 160 5.48 1.21 23.74
N GLN A 161 4.63 1.02 22.74
CA GLN A 161 3.18 1.10 22.83
C GLN A 161 2.53 -0.01 22.01
N LYS A 162 1.23 -0.20 22.23
CA LYS A 162 0.41 -1.21 21.56
C LYS A 162 -0.82 -0.56 20.95
N VAL A 163 -1.18 -0.98 19.74
CA VAL A 163 -2.38 -0.53 19.04
C VAL A 163 -3.05 -1.70 18.32
N VAL A 164 -4.37 -1.64 18.18
CA VAL A 164 -5.14 -2.56 17.33
C VAL A 164 -5.49 -1.82 16.05
N ILE A 165 -5.06 -2.35 14.92
CA ILE A 165 -5.43 -1.89 13.58
C ILE A 165 -6.50 -2.77 12.98
N LYS A 166 -7.27 -2.22 12.05
CA LYS A 166 -8.36 -2.93 11.38
C LYS A 166 -8.19 -2.87 9.86
N ARG A 167 -8.74 -3.86 9.22
CA ARG A 167 -8.91 -3.90 7.77
C ARG A 167 -10.33 -3.45 7.43
N ARG A 168 -10.45 -2.44 6.54
CA ARG A 168 -11.73 -1.82 6.16
C ARG A 168 -11.84 -1.64 4.66
#